data_c5681e06ba591393cb72058ba040d860
#
_entry.id   c5681e06ba591393cb72058ba040d860
#
_cell.length_a   1.000
_cell.length_b   1.000
_cell.length_c   1.000
_cell.angle_alpha   90.00
_cell.angle_beta   90.00
_cell.angle_gamma   90.00
#
_symmetry.space_group_name_H-M   'P 1'
#
loop_
_entity.id
_entity.type
_entity.pdbx_description
1 polymer ?
#
loop_
_entity_poly.entity_id
_entity_poly.type
_entity_poly.pdbx_seq_one_letter_code
_entity_poly.pdbx_strand_id
1 'polypeptide(L)'
;MTDNQIQFVKCNFCGKGRSEVGKLIVANDAGICNECIDLCVGILDQDKIDKIKQDKKINKVLDPQKIKSYLDQFIVGQDAAKMTLSVAVTNHYKRIFFKPKLDVEKSNVLLFGPSGSGKTLLAKIIARYLNVPFVIADATTLTEAGYVGEDVESVIGRLLADAEYDVERCEQGIVFLDEVDKITRKSESATVTRDVSGEGVQQALLKLVEGTKCRVSINGGKKHP
;
A
#
# COMPACT_ATOMS: atom_id res chain seq x y z
N MET A 1 -58.19 -5.29 27.57
CA MET A 1 -57.30 -5.36 26.43
C MET A 1 -56.15 -4.39 26.67
N THR A 2 -55.02 -4.90 26.79
CA THR A 2 -53.84 -4.50 27.56
C THR A 2 -53.27 -3.14 27.17
N ASP A 3 -53.36 -2.18 28.14
CA ASP A 3 -52.49 -1.01 28.22
C ASP A 3 -51.05 -1.49 28.41
N ASN A 4 -50.32 -1.55 27.31
CA ASN A 4 -48.93 -1.93 27.37
C ASN A 4 -48.09 -0.65 27.56
N GLN A 5 -47.62 -0.53 28.81
CA GLN A 5 -46.69 0.43 29.40
C GLN A 5 -45.78 1.08 28.38
N ILE A 6 -45.96 2.39 28.19
CA ILE A 6 -44.94 3.25 27.60
C ILE A 6 -43.83 3.33 28.64
N GLN A 7 -42.91 2.37 28.57
CA GLN A 7 -41.68 2.39 29.34
C GLN A 7 -40.93 3.68 28.95
N PHE A 8 -40.49 4.44 29.96
CA PHE A 8 -39.74 5.69 29.77
C PHE A 8 -38.52 5.43 28.90
N VAL A 9 -38.69 5.73 27.62
CA VAL A 9 -37.60 5.60 26.68
C VAL A 9 -36.70 6.81 26.83
N LYS A 10 -35.42 6.56 27.12
CA LYS A 10 -34.37 7.56 27.24
C LYS A 10 -33.48 7.46 26.00
N CYS A 11 -32.79 8.56 25.70
CA CYS A 11 -31.74 8.49 24.68
C CYS A 11 -30.59 7.62 25.19
N ASN A 12 -30.25 6.58 24.46
CA ASN A 12 -29.17 5.66 24.83
C ASN A 12 -27.77 6.28 24.70
N PHE A 13 -27.67 7.44 24.01
CA PHE A 13 -26.41 8.17 23.85
C PHE A 13 -26.14 9.17 24.99
N CYS A 14 -27.12 10.04 25.31
CA CYS A 14 -26.93 11.08 26.31
C CYS A 14 -27.72 10.87 27.60
N GLY A 15 -28.58 9.86 27.68
CA GLY A 15 -29.39 9.53 28.86
C GLY A 15 -30.62 10.42 29.10
N LYS A 16 -30.81 11.50 28.31
CA LYS A 16 -31.96 12.42 28.44
C LYS A 16 -33.29 11.71 28.17
N GLY A 17 -34.30 12.02 28.97
CA GLY A 17 -35.64 11.52 28.78
C GLY A 17 -36.40 12.22 27.66
N ARG A 18 -37.54 11.66 27.23
CA ARG A 18 -38.36 12.20 26.14
C ARG A 18 -38.87 13.62 26.42
N SER A 19 -39.03 14.04 27.66
CA SER A 19 -39.44 15.38 28.05
C SER A 19 -38.33 16.41 28.02
N GLU A 20 -37.06 15.96 27.94
CA GLU A 20 -35.87 16.81 27.97
C GLU A 20 -35.30 17.09 26.58
N VAL A 21 -35.86 16.43 25.55
CA VAL A 21 -35.37 16.53 24.17
C VAL A 21 -36.49 16.86 23.21
N GLY A 22 -36.20 17.59 22.14
CA GLY A 22 -37.22 17.98 21.16
C GLY A 22 -37.86 16.82 20.43
N LYS A 23 -37.10 15.76 20.12
CA LYS A 23 -37.58 14.54 19.45
C LYS A 23 -36.73 13.35 19.85
N LEU A 24 -37.39 12.23 20.13
CA LEU A 24 -36.73 10.95 20.41
C LEU A 24 -37.18 9.94 19.36
N ILE A 25 -36.24 9.39 18.62
CA ILE A 25 -36.46 8.31 17.66
C ILE A 25 -36.19 7.00 18.39
N VAL A 26 -37.16 6.10 18.34
CA VAL A 26 -37.10 4.82 19.05
C VAL A 26 -37.23 3.69 18.04
N ALA A 27 -36.35 2.71 18.15
CA ALA A 27 -36.40 1.48 17.36
C ALA A 27 -36.07 0.31 18.29
N ASN A 28 -36.99 -0.66 18.37
CA ASN A 28 -36.90 -1.77 19.34
C ASN A 28 -36.73 -1.21 20.77
N ASP A 29 -35.66 -1.62 21.45
CA ASP A 29 -35.34 -1.22 22.82
C ASP A 29 -34.35 -0.08 22.94
N ALA A 30 -34.06 0.65 21.83
CA ALA A 30 -33.10 1.73 21.78
C ALA A 30 -33.74 3.05 21.32
N GLY A 31 -33.28 4.15 21.91
CA GLY A 31 -33.69 5.50 21.53
C GLY A 31 -32.52 6.43 21.30
N ILE A 32 -32.65 7.34 20.33
CA ILE A 32 -31.69 8.42 20.08
C ILE A 32 -32.43 9.73 19.93
N CYS A 33 -31.94 10.79 20.61
CA CYS A 33 -32.56 12.12 20.49
C CYS A 33 -32.00 12.91 19.31
N ASN A 34 -32.78 13.94 18.90
CA ASN A 34 -32.37 14.83 17.81
C ASN A 34 -31.01 15.50 18.06
N GLU A 35 -30.70 15.92 19.26
CA GLU A 35 -29.40 16.53 19.60
C GLU A 35 -28.21 15.55 19.35
N CYS A 36 -28.39 14.28 19.73
CA CYS A 36 -27.38 13.26 19.49
C CYS A 36 -27.29 12.89 17.99
N ILE A 37 -28.40 12.93 17.26
CA ILE A 37 -28.37 12.75 15.80
C ILE A 37 -27.59 13.89 15.14
N ASP A 38 -27.87 15.14 15.51
CA ASP A 38 -27.17 16.29 14.95
C ASP A 38 -25.67 16.22 15.26
N LEU A 39 -25.28 15.78 16.45
CA LEU A 39 -23.88 15.53 16.80
C LEU A 39 -23.26 14.45 15.93
N CYS A 40 -23.94 13.32 15.75
CA CYS A 40 -23.45 12.23 14.91
C CYS A 40 -23.33 12.66 13.44
N VAL A 41 -24.30 13.41 12.91
CA VAL A 41 -24.25 13.95 11.54
C VAL A 41 -23.07 14.91 11.41
N GLY A 42 -22.84 15.78 12.40
CA GLY A 42 -21.70 16.70 12.40
C GLY A 42 -20.35 15.97 12.34
N ILE A 43 -20.19 14.90 13.11
CA ILE A 43 -18.98 14.05 13.08
C ILE A 43 -18.81 13.39 11.71
N LEU A 44 -19.86 12.77 11.16
CA LEU A 44 -19.82 12.11 9.86
C LEU A 44 -19.55 13.09 8.71
N ASP A 45 -20.06 14.32 8.79
CA ASP A 45 -19.80 15.34 7.78
C ASP A 45 -18.37 15.90 7.90
N GLN A 46 -17.82 16.00 9.12
CA GLN A 46 -16.41 16.33 9.30
C GLN A 46 -15.49 15.28 8.66
N ASP A 47 -15.78 14.01 8.86
CA ASP A 47 -15.04 12.90 8.23
C ASP A 47 -15.11 12.97 6.70
N LYS A 48 -16.26 13.33 6.13
CA LYS A 48 -16.40 13.55 4.67
C LYS A 48 -15.56 14.72 4.18
N ILE A 49 -15.57 15.83 4.91
CA ILE A 49 -14.78 17.03 4.58
C ILE A 49 -13.28 16.70 4.63
N ASP A 50 -12.85 15.97 5.64
CA ASP A 50 -11.44 15.60 5.81
C ASP A 50 -10.99 14.61 4.71
N LYS A 51 -11.83 13.65 4.34
CA LYS A 51 -11.59 12.81 3.15
C LYS A 51 -11.46 13.63 1.87
N ILE A 52 -12.36 14.58 1.62
CA ILE A 52 -12.30 15.45 0.43
C ILE A 52 -11.02 16.29 0.42
N LYS A 53 -10.59 16.81 1.57
CA LYS A 53 -9.32 17.55 1.70
C LYS A 53 -8.13 16.66 1.42
N GLN A 54 -8.14 15.44 1.94
CA GLN A 54 -7.10 14.45 1.71
C GLN A 54 -7.04 14.06 0.24
N ASP A 55 -8.16 13.76 -0.40
CA ASP A 55 -8.25 13.44 -1.83
C ASP A 55 -7.71 14.58 -2.71
N LYS A 56 -8.03 15.83 -2.39
CA LYS A 56 -7.48 16.99 -3.11
C LYS A 56 -5.98 17.12 -2.93
N LYS A 57 -5.44 16.85 -1.74
CA LYS A 57 -4.00 16.88 -1.46
C LYS A 57 -3.29 15.76 -2.23
N ILE A 58 -3.84 14.55 -2.23
CA ILE A 58 -3.33 13.40 -2.95
C ILE A 58 -3.32 13.68 -4.45
N ASN A 59 -4.42 14.15 -5.03
CA ASN A 59 -4.50 14.49 -6.45
C ASN A 59 -3.46 15.56 -6.87
N LYS A 60 -3.17 16.51 -5.98
CA LYS A 60 -2.13 17.53 -6.25
C LYS A 60 -0.73 16.94 -6.27
N VAL A 61 -0.47 15.90 -5.49
CA VAL A 61 0.82 15.17 -5.47
C VAL A 61 0.91 14.23 -6.66
N LEU A 62 -0.18 13.54 -7.01
CA LEU A 62 -0.23 12.56 -8.10
C LEU A 62 -0.46 13.21 -9.48
N ASP A 63 0.26 14.27 -9.78
CA ASP A 63 0.28 14.92 -11.09
C ASP A 63 1.56 14.50 -11.84
N PRO A 64 1.46 13.80 -12.98
CA PRO A 64 2.65 13.32 -13.72
C PRO A 64 3.61 14.45 -14.11
N GLN A 65 3.10 15.64 -14.42
CA GLN A 65 3.94 16.78 -14.79
C GLN A 65 4.77 17.27 -13.60
N LYS A 66 4.19 17.25 -12.39
CA LYS A 66 4.91 17.63 -11.17
C LYS A 66 5.95 16.59 -10.77
N ILE A 67 5.62 15.31 -10.92
CA ILE A 67 6.59 14.22 -10.68
C ILE A 67 7.77 14.38 -11.65
N LYS A 68 7.50 14.59 -12.94
CA LYS A 68 8.55 14.82 -13.94
C LYS A 68 9.39 16.04 -13.58
N SER A 69 8.76 17.17 -13.28
CA SER A 69 9.48 18.41 -12.93
C SER A 69 10.33 18.25 -11.66
N TYR A 70 9.90 17.41 -10.72
CA TYR A 70 10.71 17.06 -9.54
C TYR A 70 11.90 16.18 -9.93
N LEU A 71 11.70 15.19 -10.80
CA LEU A 71 12.79 14.35 -11.32
C LEU A 71 13.82 15.17 -12.09
N ASP A 72 13.41 16.19 -12.84
CA ASP A 72 14.28 17.08 -13.61
C ASP A 72 15.29 17.86 -12.73
N GLN A 73 14.99 18.04 -11.46
CA GLN A 73 15.90 18.69 -10.49
C GLN A 73 17.11 17.83 -10.12
N PHE A 74 17.00 16.51 -10.26
CA PHE A 74 18.03 15.56 -9.83
C PHE A 74 18.64 14.75 -10.96
N ILE A 75 17.94 14.63 -12.09
CA ILE A 75 18.33 13.74 -13.19
C ILE A 75 18.37 14.55 -14.49
N VAL A 76 19.52 14.61 -15.10
CA VAL A 76 19.73 15.29 -16.39
C VAL A 76 19.38 14.33 -17.52
N GLY A 77 18.61 14.80 -18.51
CA GLY A 77 18.19 14.00 -19.67
C GLY A 77 17.13 12.93 -19.32
N GLN A 78 17.03 11.92 -20.16
CA GLN A 78 16.09 10.78 -20.03
C GLN A 78 14.60 11.20 -19.94
N ASP A 79 14.20 12.21 -20.68
CA ASP A 79 12.86 12.80 -20.60
C ASP A 79 11.73 11.79 -20.87
N ALA A 80 11.94 10.90 -21.85
CA ALA A 80 10.97 9.85 -22.18
C ALA A 80 10.76 8.89 -21.01
N ALA A 81 11.84 8.41 -20.38
CA ALA A 81 11.77 7.51 -19.23
C ALA A 81 11.11 8.20 -18.02
N LYS A 82 11.50 9.45 -17.73
CA LYS A 82 10.90 10.25 -16.64
C LYS A 82 9.41 10.45 -16.85
N MET A 83 8.97 10.77 -18.06
CA MET A 83 7.56 10.97 -18.38
C MET A 83 6.78 9.67 -18.24
N THR A 84 7.24 8.59 -18.85
CA THR A 84 6.60 7.28 -18.78
C THR A 84 6.46 6.79 -17.33
N LEU A 85 7.53 6.91 -16.55
CA LEU A 85 7.55 6.50 -15.16
C LEU A 85 6.63 7.37 -14.29
N SER A 86 6.59 8.69 -14.54
CA SER A 86 5.69 9.60 -13.83
C SER A 86 4.22 9.24 -14.06
N VAL A 87 3.84 8.88 -15.30
CA VAL A 87 2.48 8.44 -15.63
C VAL A 87 2.17 7.09 -14.97
N ALA A 88 3.06 6.12 -15.10
CA ALA A 88 2.87 4.78 -14.53
C ALA A 88 2.66 4.84 -13.00
N VAL A 89 3.51 5.60 -12.32
CA VAL A 89 3.44 5.81 -10.87
C VAL A 89 2.15 6.54 -10.48
N THR A 90 1.78 7.59 -11.21
CA THR A 90 0.51 8.30 -10.97
C THR A 90 -0.68 7.36 -11.06
N ASN A 91 -0.76 6.53 -12.10
CA ASN A 91 -1.85 5.59 -12.30
C ASN A 91 -1.89 4.54 -11.18
N HIS A 92 -0.71 4.01 -10.78
CA HIS A 92 -0.60 3.05 -9.70
C HIS A 92 -1.14 3.61 -8.38
N TYR A 93 -0.69 4.80 -7.96
CA TYR A 93 -1.13 5.39 -6.70
C TYR A 93 -2.57 5.90 -6.74
N LYS A 94 -3.05 6.38 -7.89
CA LYS A 94 -4.48 6.65 -8.07
C LYS A 94 -5.33 5.40 -7.85
N ARG A 95 -4.88 4.24 -8.32
CA ARG A 95 -5.55 2.96 -8.07
C ARG A 95 -5.60 2.62 -6.58
N ILE A 96 -4.51 2.86 -5.84
CA ILE A 96 -4.45 2.59 -4.40
C ILE A 96 -5.38 3.53 -3.62
N PHE A 97 -5.29 4.83 -3.86
CA PHE A 97 -5.97 5.82 -3.03
C PHE A 97 -7.44 6.04 -3.38
N PHE A 98 -7.79 5.96 -4.65
CA PHE A 98 -9.16 6.31 -5.09
C PHE A 98 -10.03 5.10 -5.41
N LYS A 99 -9.47 3.87 -5.41
CA LYS A 99 -10.20 2.65 -5.78
C LYS A 99 -11.14 2.95 -6.95
N PRO A 100 -10.64 3.27 -8.13
CA PRO A 100 -11.44 3.73 -9.25
C PRO A 100 -12.55 2.72 -9.57
N LYS A 101 -13.68 3.19 -10.09
CA LYS A 101 -14.79 2.35 -10.53
C LYS A 101 -14.41 1.42 -11.68
N LEU A 102 -13.34 1.75 -12.40
CA LEU A 102 -12.74 0.92 -13.43
C LEU A 102 -11.71 -0.01 -12.78
N ASP A 103 -11.77 -1.27 -13.13
CA ASP A 103 -10.80 -2.27 -12.69
C ASP A 103 -9.46 -2.00 -13.41
N VAL A 104 -8.56 -1.32 -12.72
CA VAL A 104 -7.21 -1.03 -13.21
C VAL A 104 -6.28 -2.02 -12.57
N GLU A 105 -5.70 -2.89 -13.38
CA GLU A 105 -4.76 -3.90 -12.93
C GLU A 105 -3.51 -3.29 -12.30
N LYS A 106 -2.88 -4.05 -11.40
CA LYS A 106 -1.58 -3.71 -10.85
C LYS A 106 -0.55 -3.75 -11.98
N SER A 107 0.16 -2.66 -12.19
CA SER A 107 1.27 -2.61 -13.14
C SER A 107 2.61 -2.55 -12.42
N ASN A 108 3.57 -3.33 -12.91
CA ASN A 108 4.97 -3.27 -12.51
C ASN A 108 5.76 -2.59 -13.64
N VAL A 109 6.86 -1.91 -13.29
CA VAL A 109 7.65 -1.17 -14.26
C VAL A 109 9.00 -1.86 -14.43
N LEU A 110 9.34 -2.19 -15.67
CA LEU A 110 10.66 -2.71 -16.03
C LEU A 110 11.53 -1.55 -16.53
N LEU A 111 12.67 -1.36 -15.86
CA LEU A 111 13.72 -0.42 -16.27
C LEU A 111 14.92 -1.18 -16.78
N PHE A 112 15.28 -1.01 -18.06
CA PHE A 112 16.48 -1.59 -18.61
C PHE A 112 17.34 -0.52 -19.29
N GLY A 113 18.64 -0.75 -19.32
CA GLY A 113 19.63 0.16 -19.86
C GLY A 113 21.01 -0.08 -19.26
N PRO A 114 22.06 0.56 -19.78
CA PRO A 114 23.42 0.36 -19.32
C PRO A 114 23.59 0.70 -17.82
N SER A 115 24.63 0.13 -17.23
CA SER A 115 25.03 0.49 -15.87
C SER A 115 25.32 1.99 -15.77
N GLY A 116 25.01 2.61 -14.64
CA GLY A 116 25.21 4.05 -14.44
C GLY A 116 24.16 4.96 -15.11
N SER A 117 23.17 4.42 -15.83
CA SER A 117 22.12 5.22 -16.48
C SER A 117 21.09 5.85 -15.52
N GLY A 118 21.21 5.60 -14.20
CA GLY A 118 20.36 6.24 -13.19
C GLY A 118 19.06 5.48 -12.87
N LYS A 119 18.90 4.23 -13.28
CA LYS A 119 17.68 3.43 -13.03
C LYS A 119 17.27 3.41 -11.55
N THR A 120 18.18 3.05 -10.68
CA THR A 120 17.96 3.01 -9.23
C THR A 120 17.69 4.39 -8.64
N LEU A 121 18.38 5.42 -9.17
CA LEU A 121 18.19 6.81 -8.73
C LEU A 121 16.78 7.31 -9.07
N LEU A 122 16.27 7.00 -10.26
CA LEU A 122 14.89 7.32 -10.67
C LEU A 122 13.87 6.78 -9.65
N ALA A 123 13.95 5.50 -9.31
CA ALA A 123 13.04 4.88 -8.35
C ALA A 123 13.15 5.51 -6.95
N LYS A 124 14.37 5.76 -6.48
CA LYS A 124 14.64 6.38 -5.18
C LYS A 124 14.07 7.80 -5.08
N ILE A 125 14.22 8.61 -6.12
CA ILE A 125 13.70 9.98 -6.12
C ILE A 125 12.17 9.98 -6.14
N ILE A 126 11.54 9.06 -6.88
CA ILE A 126 10.08 8.91 -6.89
C ILE A 126 9.56 8.52 -5.50
N ALA A 127 10.16 7.54 -4.86
CA ALA A 127 9.76 7.14 -3.50
C ALA A 127 9.87 8.31 -2.51
N ARG A 128 10.93 9.11 -2.63
CA ARG A 128 11.12 10.34 -1.83
C ARG A 128 10.03 11.38 -2.13
N TYR A 129 9.69 11.61 -3.41
CA TYR A 129 8.65 12.56 -3.80
C TYR A 129 7.29 12.17 -3.23
N LEU A 130 6.97 10.88 -3.27
CA LEU A 130 5.71 10.33 -2.76
C LEU A 130 5.69 10.17 -1.25
N ASN A 131 6.86 10.24 -0.60
CA ASN A 131 7.05 9.97 0.82
C ASN A 131 6.54 8.58 1.24
N VAL A 132 6.93 7.57 0.47
CA VAL A 132 6.59 6.17 0.71
C VAL A 132 7.81 5.34 1.08
N PRO A 133 7.67 4.22 1.80
CA PRO A 133 8.76 3.29 2.09
C PRO A 133 9.43 2.79 0.81
N PHE A 134 10.75 2.62 0.87
CA PHE A 134 11.54 2.23 -0.29
C PHE A 134 12.66 1.24 0.07
N VAL A 135 12.66 0.11 -0.61
CA VAL A 135 13.70 -0.92 -0.45
C VAL A 135 14.34 -1.27 -1.79
N ILE A 136 15.65 -1.44 -1.78
CA ILE A 136 16.41 -2.03 -2.89
C ILE A 136 16.76 -3.47 -2.51
N ALA A 137 16.48 -4.40 -3.40
CA ALA A 137 16.90 -5.79 -3.29
C ALA A 137 17.70 -6.19 -4.52
N ASP A 138 18.86 -6.77 -4.29
CA ASP A 138 19.67 -7.37 -5.35
C ASP A 138 19.13 -8.78 -5.60
N ALA A 139 18.61 -9.00 -6.79
CA ALA A 139 17.98 -10.26 -7.14
C ALA A 139 18.96 -11.44 -7.13
N THR A 140 20.26 -11.19 -7.27
CA THR A 140 21.31 -12.23 -7.23
C THR A 140 21.59 -12.77 -5.83
N THR A 141 21.21 -12.02 -4.79
CA THR A 141 21.38 -12.45 -3.38
C THR A 141 20.19 -13.24 -2.86
N LEU A 142 19.09 -13.25 -3.63
CA LEU A 142 17.86 -13.92 -3.22
C LEU A 142 17.94 -15.43 -3.44
N THR A 143 17.29 -16.17 -2.56
CA THR A 143 17.17 -17.62 -2.63
C THR A 143 15.72 -18.06 -2.42
N GLU A 144 15.41 -19.28 -2.83
CA GLU A 144 14.11 -19.89 -2.52
C GLU A 144 13.96 -20.06 -1.00
N ALA A 145 12.76 -19.85 -0.48
CA ALA A 145 12.47 -19.98 0.95
C ALA A 145 12.90 -21.33 1.52
N GLY A 146 13.65 -21.29 2.63
CA GLY A 146 14.17 -22.48 3.31
C GLY A 146 15.62 -22.84 2.98
N TYR A 147 16.27 -22.12 2.08
CA TYR A 147 17.69 -22.27 1.77
C TYR A 147 18.54 -21.16 2.40
N VAL A 148 19.86 -21.35 2.40
CA VAL A 148 20.79 -20.35 2.93
C VAL A 148 20.87 -19.17 1.97
N GLY A 149 20.47 -18.00 2.45
CA GLY A 149 20.42 -16.76 1.69
C GLY A 149 19.28 -15.87 2.15
N GLU A 150 19.06 -14.77 1.46
CA GLU A 150 17.93 -13.86 1.69
C GLU A 150 16.71 -14.40 0.94
N ASP A 151 15.62 -14.71 1.63
CA ASP A 151 14.40 -15.14 0.95
C ASP A 151 13.61 -13.90 0.43
N VAL A 152 12.76 -14.14 -0.57
CA VAL A 152 11.98 -13.07 -1.21
C VAL A 152 11.05 -12.36 -0.21
N GLU A 153 10.57 -13.09 0.81
CA GLU A 153 9.73 -12.54 1.86
C GLU A 153 10.51 -11.58 2.78
N SER A 154 11.83 -11.75 2.92
CA SER A 154 12.68 -10.86 3.70
C SER A 154 12.75 -9.45 3.11
N VAL A 155 12.59 -9.33 1.79
CA VAL A 155 12.50 -8.02 1.11
C VAL A 155 11.30 -7.22 1.63
N ILE A 156 10.16 -7.90 1.79
CA ILE A 156 8.95 -7.27 2.37
C ILE A 156 9.16 -6.96 3.85
N GLY A 157 9.91 -7.80 4.58
CA GLY A 157 10.32 -7.53 5.96
C GLY A 157 11.12 -6.24 6.09
N ARG A 158 12.07 -6.00 5.19
CA ARG A 158 12.83 -4.74 5.15
C ARG A 158 11.94 -3.54 4.79
N LEU A 159 10.99 -3.73 3.86
CA LEU A 159 10.04 -2.68 3.52
C LEU A 159 9.14 -2.33 4.70
N LEU A 160 8.70 -3.34 5.46
CA LEU A 160 7.90 -3.13 6.67
C LEU A 160 8.70 -2.41 7.76
N ALA A 161 9.98 -2.71 7.91
CA ALA A 161 10.86 -2.00 8.83
C ALA A 161 11.07 -0.53 8.41
N ASP A 162 11.24 -0.26 7.11
CA ASP A 162 11.34 1.10 6.56
C ASP A 162 10.01 1.88 6.71
N ALA A 163 8.89 1.17 6.74
CA ALA A 163 7.56 1.70 7.07
C ALA A 163 7.31 1.89 8.57
N GLU A 164 8.33 1.71 9.43
CA GLU A 164 8.20 1.76 10.89
C GLU A 164 7.16 0.76 11.44
N TYR A 165 7.05 -0.40 10.80
CA TYR A 165 6.08 -1.47 11.08
C TYR A 165 4.62 -1.08 10.88
N ASP A 166 4.34 0.00 10.18
CA ASP A 166 3.01 0.37 9.73
C ASP A 166 2.67 -0.39 8.44
N VAL A 167 1.71 -1.31 8.54
CA VAL A 167 1.30 -2.17 7.41
C VAL A 167 0.67 -1.37 6.29
N GLU A 168 -0.17 -0.38 6.59
CA GLU A 168 -0.83 0.45 5.57
C GLU A 168 0.20 1.28 4.78
N ARG A 169 1.21 1.81 5.45
CA ARG A 169 2.33 2.48 4.80
C ARG A 169 3.18 1.51 4.00
N CYS A 170 3.45 0.31 4.53
CA CYS A 170 4.21 -0.72 3.84
C CYS A 170 3.54 -1.14 2.52
N GLU A 171 2.22 -1.31 2.50
CA GLU A 171 1.44 -1.65 1.30
C GLU A 171 1.52 -0.58 0.19
N GLN A 172 1.86 0.65 0.55
CA GLN A 172 2.09 1.75 -0.39
C GLN A 172 3.57 1.86 -0.83
N GLY A 173 4.44 1.04 -0.27
CA GLY A 173 5.87 1.10 -0.51
C GLY A 173 6.29 0.68 -1.91
N ILE A 174 7.53 1.01 -2.26
CA ILE A 174 8.16 0.64 -3.53
C ILE A 174 9.31 -0.31 -3.26
N VAL A 175 9.29 -1.45 -3.93
CA VAL A 175 10.42 -2.38 -3.99
C VAL A 175 11.12 -2.21 -5.33
N PHE A 176 12.42 -1.94 -5.31
CA PHE A 176 13.27 -1.93 -6.48
C PHE A 176 14.11 -3.21 -6.49
N LEU A 177 13.85 -4.07 -7.47
CA LEU A 177 14.63 -5.28 -7.69
C LEU A 177 15.73 -4.96 -8.71
N ASP A 178 16.98 -4.96 -8.26
CA ASP A 178 18.13 -4.74 -9.12
C ASP A 178 18.66 -6.09 -9.67
N GLU A 179 19.38 -6.01 -10.77
CA GLU A 179 20.07 -7.15 -11.42
C GLU A 179 19.17 -8.36 -11.75
N VAL A 180 17.89 -8.10 -12.05
CA VAL A 180 16.90 -9.17 -12.37
C VAL A 180 17.31 -10.00 -13.60
N ASP A 181 18.07 -9.41 -14.52
CA ASP A 181 18.61 -10.06 -15.72
C ASP A 181 19.66 -11.15 -15.40
N LYS A 182 20.21 -11.14 -14.20
CA LYS A 182 21.22 -12.13 -13.76
C LYS A 182 20.63 -13.36 -13.10
N ILE A 183 19.31 -13.35 -12.81
CA ILE A 183 18.61 -14.55 -12.31
C ILE A 183 18.30 -15.44 -13.52
N THR A 184 19.31 -16.15 -14.01
CA THR A 184 19.14 -17.09 -15.11
C THR A 184 19.10 -18.52 -14.59
N ARG A 185 18.35 -19.38 -15.29
CA ARG A 185 18.41 -20.81 -15.08
C ARG A 185 19.84 -21.27 -15.31
N LYS A 186 20.48 -21.94 -14.35
CA LYS A 186 21.76 -22.60 -14.57
C LYS A 186 21.54 -23.69 -15.61
N SER A 187 22.35 -23.69 -16.67
CA SER A 187 22.31 -24.67 -17.73
C SER A 187 22.34 -26.09 -17.14
N GLU A 188 21.59 -26.99 -17.76
CA GLU A 188 21.42 -28.40 -17.41
C GLU A 188 22.75 -29.10 -17.05
N SER A 189 23.13 -29.07 -15.79
CA SER A 189 24.01 -30.06 -15.22
C SER A 189 23.16 -31.31 -15.03
N ALA A 190 23.66 -32.48 -15.45
CA ALA A 190 22.98 -33.76 -15.43
C ALA A 190 22.57 -34.29 -14.03
N THR A 191 22.65 -33.49 -13.01
CA THR A 191 22.18 -33.74 -11.66
C THR A 191 20.84 -33.06 -11.44
N VAL A 192 19.83 -33.83 -11.09
CA VAL A 192 18.44 -33.46 -10.75
C VAL A 192 18.43 -32.64 -9.43
N THR A 193 19.26 -31.59 -9.32
CA THR A 193 19.24 -30.69 -8.19
C THR A 193 18.40 -29.48 -8.54
N ARG A 194 17.37 -29.24 -7.73
CA ARG A 194 16.47 -28.05 -7.85
C ARG A 194 17.31 -26.77 -7.87
N ASP A 195 17.12 -25.94 -8.89
CA ASP A 195 17.83 -24.65 -8.99
C ASP A 195 17.18 -23.62 -8.04
N VAL A 196 17.69 -23.56 -6.82
CA VAL A 196 17.19 -22.70 -5.74
C VAL A 196 17.62 -21.23 -5.87
N SER A 197 18.57 -20.92 -6.73
CA SER A 197 19.11 -19.57 -6.96
C SER A 197 18.67 -18.97 -8.29
N GLY A 198 18.16 -19.76 -9.22
CA GLY A 198 17.67 -19.30 -10.52
C GLY A 198 16.15 -19.43 -10.64
N GLU A 199 15.66 -20.60 -11.09
CA GLU A 199 14.23 -20.81 -11.31
C GLU A 199 13.39 -20.68 -10.03
N GLY A 200 13.89 -21.16 -8.87
CA GLY A 200 13.19 -21.05 -7.59
C GLY A 200 12.98 -19.60 -7.15
N VAL A 201 13.97 -18.73 -7.38
CA VAL A 201 13.85 -17.27 -7.11
C VAL A 201 12.87 -16.62 -8.07
N GLN A 202 12.90 -16.95 -9.37
CA GLN A 202 11.94 -16.44 -10.34
C GLN A 202 10.49 -16.76 -9.94
N GLN A 203 10.23 -17.99 -9.53
CA GLN A 203 8.92 -18.45 -9.07
C GLN A 203 8.45 -17.70 -7.80
N ALA A 204 9.37 -17.44 -6.86
CA ALA A 204 9.07 -16.68 -5.66
C ALA A 204 8.80 -15.19 -5.97
N LEU A 205 9.59 -14.58 -6.86
CA LEU A 205 9.40 -13.20 -7.31
C LEU A 205 8.10 -13.02 -8.08
N LEU A 206 7.67 -14.03 -8.85
CA LEU A 206 6.40 -13.96 -9.58
C LEU A 206 5.22 -13.71 -8.63
N LYS A 207 5.21 -14.35 -7.47
CA LYS A 207 4.20 -14.12 -6.43
C LYS A 207 4.17 -12.66 -5.96
N LEU A 208 5.33 -12.03 -5.78
CA LEU A 208 5.41 -10.61 -5.42
C LEU A 208 4.90 -9.70 -6.53
N VAL A 209 5.27 -9.99 -7.77
CA VAL A 209 4.87 -9.22 -8.96
C VAL A 209 3.36 -9.28 -9.18
N GLU A 210 2.76 -10.45 -9.06
CA GLU A 210 1.32 -10.65 -9.18
C GLU A 210 0.53 -10.07 -8.00
N GLY A 211 1.15 -10.06 -6.83
CA GLY A 211 0.56 -9.63 -5.57
C GLY A 211 0.07 -10.81 -4.75
N THR A 212 0.58 -10.92 -3.55
CA THR A 212 0.22 -11.98 -2.60
C THR A 212 0.20 -11.45 -1.18
N LYS A 213 -0.47 -12.19 -0.30
CA LYS A 213 -0.32 -11.98 1.14
C LYS A 213 0.88 -12.78 1.63
N CYS A 214 1.89 -12.12 2.13
CA CYS A 214 3.03 -12.78 2.75
C CYS A 214 3.02 -12.64 4.27
N ARG A 215 3.59 -13.63 4.97
CA ARG A 215 3.80 -13.57 6.40
C ARG A 215 5.22 -13.09 6.65
N VAL A 216 5.33 -11.95 7.30
CA VAL A 216 6.64 -11.35 7.64
C VAL A 216 6.90 -11.56 9.13
N SER A 217 8.07 -12.11 9.47
CA SER A 217 8.51 -12.22 10.85
C SER A 217 9.05 -10.87 11.32
N ILE A 218 8.41 -10.25 12.31
CA ILE A 218 8.78 -8.93 12.86
C ILE A 218 10.10 -9.01 13.65
N ASN A 219 10.38 -10.14 14.26
CA ASN A 219 11.64 -10.39 14.94
C ASN A 219 12.50 -11.25 14.02
N GLY A 220 13.72 -10.82 13.73
CA GLY A 220 14.71 -11.58 12.97
C GLY A 220 15.02 -12.97 13.58
N GLY A 221 13.98 -13.65 14.01
CA GLY A 221 13.98 -14.98 14.55
C GLY A 221 14.42 -15.93 13.45
N LYS A 222 15.64 -16.49 13.63
CA LYS A 222 16.09 -17.65 12.91
C LYS A 222 14.92 -18.63 12.86
N LYS A 223 14.51 -19.03 11.64
CA LYS A 223 13.65 -20.20 11.45
C LYS A 223 14.38 -21.36 12.15
N HIS A 224 13.87 -21.78 13.29
CA HIS A 224 14.33 -23.02 13.88
C HIS A 224 13.90 -24.16 12.96
N PRO A 225 14.77 -25.15 12.78
CA PRO A 225 14.47 -26.34 11.97
C PRO A 225 13.27 -27.11 12.48
#